data_4d9f0be016ba8be8c45d84356b5cb4ef
#
_entry.id   4d9f0be016ba8be8c45d84356b5cb4ef
#
_cell.length_a   1.000
_cell.length_b   1.000
_cell.length_c   1.000
_cell.angle_alpha   90.00
_cell.angle_beta   90.00
_cell.angle_gamma   90.00
#
_symmetry.space_group_name_H-M   'P 1'
#
loop_
_entity.id
_entity.type
_entity.pdbx_description
1 polymer ?
#
loop_
_entity_poly.entity_id
_entity_poly.type
_entity_poly.pdbx_seq_one_letter_code
_entity_poly.pdbx_strand_id
1 'polypeptide(L)'
;VAVNTEGRREVLGLATGPSEAEPFWTEFLRSLMRRGLRGVKLVVSDAHEGLKAAVAKVLNATWQRCRVHFLRNALAYANKGQRQMVFALINTIFAQESAEAAHQQWRVVTDQLREKFPRLAAMMDAAEHEVLAFMDFPKEHRVKIHSTNVLERLKGEIKRRADVVGIFPNDRAIPREPDCATGAQPMPAGIGERLSDVAARAPRKPAVPRPSKAARAKGRLPPQLPEADRGCSGATW
;
A
#
# COMPACT_ATOMS: atom_id res chain seq x y z
N VAL A 1 -5.37 -9.61 -4.47
CA VAL A 1 -6.26 -9.81 -3.31
C VAL A 1 -7.57 -9.10 -3.60
N ALA A 2 -8.70 -9.73 -3.35
CA ALA A 2 -10.04 -9.14 -3.48
C ALA A 2 -10.77 -9.11 -2.13
N VAL A 3 -11.82 -8.30 -2.10
CA VAL A 3 -12.83 -8.29 -1.03
C VAL A 3 -14.17 -8.63 -1.70
N ASN A 4 -14.81 -9.70 -1.27
CA ASN A 4 -16.11 -10.13 -1.81
C ASN A 4 -17.27 -9.34 -1.18
N THR A 5 -18.49 -9.60 -1.63
CA THR A 5 -19.71 -8.94 -1.14
C THR A 5 -19.98 -9.15 0.35
N GLU A 6 -19.46 -10.23 0.95
CA GLU A 6 -19.54 -10.50 2.38
C GLU A 6 -18.42 -9.80 3.19
N GLY A 7 -17.54 -9.09 2.50
CA GLY A 7 -16.38 -8.43 3.12
C GLY A 7 -15.23 -9.38 3.44
N ARG A 8 -15.23 -10.62 2.97
CA ARG A 8 -14.10 -11.54 3.12
C ARG A 8 -13.00 -11.20 2.12
N ARG A 9 -11.74 -11.37 2.56
CA ARG A 9 -10.57 -11.19 1.71
C ARG A 9 -10.11 -12.51 1.14
N GLU A 10 -9.82 -12.50 -0.18
CA GLU A 10 -9.40 -13.68 -0.92
C GLU A 10 -8.20 -13.34 -1.80
N VAL A 11 -7.25 -14.28 -1.91
CA VAL A 11 -6.13 -14.16 -2.84
C VAL A 11 -6.55 -14.75 -4.18
N LEU A 12 -6.77 -13.90 -5.16
CA LEU A 12 -7.22 -14.33 -6.50
C LEU A 12 -6.10 -14.92 -7.35
N GLY A 13 -4.87 -14.46 -7.14
CA GLY A 13 -3.72 -14.93 -7.90
C GLY A 13 -2.46 -14.13 -7.58
N LEU A 14 -1.34 -14.65 -8.04
CA LEU A 14 -0.02 -14.06 -8.02
C LEU A 14 0.58 -14.24 -9.40
N ALA A 15 1.25 -13.23 -9.92
CA ALA A 15 2.04 -13.32 -11.12
C ALA A 15 3.37 -12.59 -10.91
N THR A 16 4.40 -13.06 -11.57
CA THR A 16 5.72 -12.43 -11.63
C THR A 16 6.02 -12.08 -13.09
N GLY A 17 6.72 -11.00 -13.32
CA GLY A 17 7.08 -10.59 -14.67
C GLY A 17 8.22 -9.58 -14.66
N PRO A 18 8.89 -9.40 -15.80
CA PRO A 18 10.06 -8.53 -15.93
C PRO A 18 9.70 -7.04 -15.89
N SER A 19 8.42 -6.70 -16.08
CA SER A 19 7.95 -5.32 -16.15
C SER A 19 6.51 -5.20 -15.67
N GLU A 20 6.19 -4.09 -15.00
CA GLU A 20 4.82 -3.73 -14.59
C GLU A 20 4.08 -2.92 -15.68
N ALA A 21 4.42 -3.09 -16.96
CA ALA A 21 3.77 -2.41 -18.06
C ALA A 21 2.32 -2.86 -18.28
N GLU A 22 1.53 -2.04 -19.02
CA GLU A 22 0.11 -2.33 -19.31
C GLU A 22 -0.13 -3.74 -19.89
N PRO A 23 0.70 -4.28 -20.83
CA PRO A 23 0.49 -5.62 -21.37
C PRO A 23 0.53 -6.72 -20.31
N PHE A 24 1.46 -6.63 -19.34
CA PHE A 24 1.54 -7.57 -18.22
C PHE A 24 0.28 -7.55 -17.37
N TRP A 25 -0.17 -6.36 -16.98
CA TRP A 25 -1.40 -6.21 -16.19
C TRP A 25 -2.64 -6.65 -16.96
N THR A 26 -2.71 -6.34 -18.26
CA THR A 26 -3.80 -6.77 -19.14
C THR A 26 -3.93 -8.29 -19.17
N GLU A 27 -2.82 -9.00 -19.36
CA GLU A 27 -2.82 -10.46 -19.41
C GLU A 27 -3.15 -11.07 -18.04
N PHE A 28 -2.58 -10.54 -16.98
CA PHE A 28 -2.90 -10.97 -15.62
C PHE A 28 -4.41 -10.82 -15.31
N LEU A 29 -5.00 -9.67 -15.59
CA LEU A 29 -6.42 -9.44 -15.35
C LEU A 29 -7.31 -10.33 -16.24
N ARG A 30 -6.93 -10.55 -17.50
CA ARG A 30 -7.62 -11.48 -18.40
C ARG A 30 -7.55 -12.92 -17.88
N SER A 31 -6.42 -13.34 -17.32
CA SER A 31 -6.29 -14.67 -16.72
C SER A 31 -7.27 -14.85 -15.56
N LEU A 32 -7.43 -13.84 -14.70
CA LEU A 32 -8.42 -13.85 -13.62
C LEU A 32 -9.85 -13.92 -14.15
N MET A 33 -10.15 -13.19 -15.23
CA MET A 33 -11.47 -13.26 -15.89
C MET A 33 -11.75 -14.63 -16.48
N ARG A 34 -10.77 -15.30 -17.11
CA ARG A 34 -10.89 -16.67 -17.60
C ARG A 34 -11.17 -17.67 -16.46
N ARG A 35 -10.58 -17.42 -15.29
CA ARG A 35 -10.80 -18.23 -14.06
C ARG A 35 -12.11 -17.93 -13.34
N GLY A 36 -12.95 -17.05 -13.88
CA GLY A 36 -14.28 -16.79 -13.35
C GLY A 36 -14.45 -15.49 -12.57
N LEU A 37 -13.44 -14.62 -12.50
CA LEU A 37 -13.60 -13.29 -11.87
C LEU A 37 -14.69 -12.51 -12.62
N ARG A 38 -15.71 -12.03 -11.91
CA ARG A 38 -16.82 -11.25 -12.45
C ARG A 38 -17.25 -10.16 -11.47
N GLY A 39 -17.91 -9.12 -11.99
CA GLY A 39 -18.58 -8.10 -11.17
C GLY A 39 -17.63 -7.23 -10.35
N VAL A 40 -16.39 -7.03 -10.79
CA VAL A 40 -15.43 -6.16 -10.12
C VAL A 40 -15.95 -4.73 -10.21
N LYS A 41 -16.16 -4.08 -9.07
CA LYS A 41 -16.67 -2.70 -8.99
C LYS A 41 -15.56 -1.69 -8.75
N LEU A 42 -14.54 -2.06 -7.97
CA LEU A 42 -13.44 -1.19 -7.57
C LEU A 42 -12.11 -1.93 -7.61
N VAL A 43 -11.09 -1.29 -8.16
CA VAL A 43 -9.70 -1.76 -8.09
C VAL A 43 -8.87 -0.72 -7.37
N VAL A 44 -8.16 -1.13 -6.32
CA VAL A 44 -7.31 -0.25 -5.50
C VAL A 44 -5.85 -0.57 -5.75
N SER A 45 -5.09 0.44 -6.14
CA SER A 45 -3.64 0.30 -6.34
C SER A 45 -2.88 1.60 -6.05
N ASP A 46 -1.58 1.55 -6.18
CA ASP A 46 -0.75 2.76 -6.29
C ASP A 46 -1.05 3.45 -7.62
N ALA A 47 -0.62 4.71 -7.75
CA ALA A 47 -0.74 5.45 -8.98
C ALA A 47 0.21 4.89 -10.05
N HIS A 48 -0.23 3.84 -10.72
CA HIS A 48 0.50 3.17 -11.80
C HIS A 48 -0.34 3.19 -13.08
N GLU A 49 0.10 3.97 -14.06
CA GLU A 49 -0.69 4.22 -15.27
C GLU A 49 -0.95 2.94 -16.09
N GLY A 50 0.02 2.04 -16.18
CA GLY A 50 -0.16 0.77 -16.90
C GLY A 50 -1.24 -0.11 -16.27
N LEU A 51 -1.33 -0.16 -14.94
CA LEU A 51 -2.39 -0.90 -14.26
C LEU A 51 -3.75 -0.19 -14.41
N LYS A 52 -3.79 1.14 -14.31
CA LYS A 52 -5.01 1.93 -14.49
C LYS A 52 -5.60 1.72 -15.89
N ALA A 53 -4.77 1.76 -16.93
CA ALA A 53 -5.17 1.48 -18.31
C ALA A 53 -5.70 0.05 -18.48
N ALA A 54 -5.01 -0.95 -17.91
CA ALA A 54 -5.44 -2.33 -17.97
C ALA A 54 -6.78 -2.58 -17.24
N VAL A 55 -7.00 -1.93 -16.08
CA VAL A 55 -8.27 -2.01 -15.33
C VAL A 55 -9.43 -1.46 -16.17
N ALA A 56 -9.27 -0.30 -16.77
CA ALA A 56 -10.30 0.29 -17.64
C ALA A 56 -10.60 -0.62 -18.83
N LYS A 57 -9.58 -1.18 -19.47
CA LYS A 57 -9.68 -2.02 -20.68
C LYS A 57 -10.31 -3.39 -20.43
N VAL A 58 -9.99 -4.03 -19.31
CA VAL A 58 -10.34 -5.44 -19.05
C VAL A 58 -11.54 -5.58 -18.12
N LEU A 59 -11.57 -4.80 -17.05
CA LEU A 59 -12.56 -4.95 -15.99
C LEU A 59 -13.70 -3.94 -16.08
N ASN A 60 -13.48 -2.82 -16.78
CA ASN A 60 -14.40 -1.67 -16.81
C ASN A 60 -14.87 -1.29 -15.39
N ALA A 61 -13.95 -1.31 -14.44
CA ALA A 61 -14.19 -1.05 -13.03
C ALA A 61 -13.65 0.33 -12.63
N THR A 62 -14.21 0.93 -11.60
CA THR A 62 -13.68 2.16 -11.02
C THR A 62 -12.28 1.89 -10.47
N TRP A 63 -11.33 2.77 -10.82
CA TRP A 63 -9.99 2.70 -10.24
C TRP A 63 -9.87 3.68 -9.08
N GLN A 64 -9.22 3.22 -8.01
CA GLN A 64 -8.93 4.01 -6.82
C GLN A 64 -7.45 4.03 -6.52
N ARG A 65 -6.95 5.21 -6.25
CA ARG A 65 -5.61 5.41 -5.72
C ARG A 65 -5.56 5.05 -4.24
N CYS A 66 -4.58 4.24 -3.85
CA CYS A 66 -4.38 3.85 -2.46
C CYS A 66 -4.22 5.08 -1.55
N ARG A 67 -5.10 5.22 -0.55
CA ARG A 67 -5.10 6.34 0.41
C ARG A 67 -3.76 6.48 1.15
N VAL A 68 -3.12 5.37 1.51
CA VAL A 68 -1.85 5.38 2.26
C VAL A 68 -0.71 5.90 1.39
N HIS A 69 -0.63 5.47 0.13
CA HIS A 69 0.36 5.98 -0.82
C HIS A 69 0.11 7.43 -1.19
N PHE A 70 -1.16 7.82 -1.37
CA PHE A 70 -1.53 9.22 -1.54
C PHE A 70 -1.04 10.09 -0.38
N LEU A 71 -1.32 9.70 0.88
CA LEU A 71 -0.86 10.42 2.07
C LEU A 71 0.67 10.51 2.14
N ARG A 72 1.38 9.43 1.84
CA ARG A 72 2.86 9.42 1.79
C ARG A 72 3.38 10.42 0.77
N ASN A 73 2.79 10.45 -0.41
CA ASN A 73 3.15 11.41 -1.46
C ASN A 73 2.79 12.85 -1.06
N ALA A 74 1.63 13.08 -0.45
CA ALA A 74 1.23 14.39 0.05
C ALA A 74 2.23 14.96 1.07
N LEU A 75 2.65 14.13 2.01
CA LEU A 75 3.63 14.51 3.05
C LEU A 75 5.04 14.77 2.51
N ALA A 76 5.37 14.32 1.30
CA ALA A 76 6.63 14.64 0.66
C ALA A 76 6.74 16.13 0.24
N TYR A 77 5.59 16.80 0.04
CA TYR A 77 5.55 18.24 -0.24
C TYR A 77 5.71 19.13 0.99
N ALA A 78 5.69 18.56 2.20
CA ALA A 78 5.78 19.29 3.46
C ALA A 78 7.13 19.06 4.15
N ASN A 79 7.68 20.12 4.74
CA ASN A 79 8.87 20.03 5.58
C ASN A 79 8.59 19.22 6.85
N LYS A 80 9.65 18.65 7.46
CA LYS A 80 9.54 17.77 8.62
C LYS A 80 8.64 18.32 9.74
N GLY A 81 8.77 19.61 10.06
CA GLY A 81 7.96 20.27 11.08
C GLY A 81 6.49 20.51 10.71
N GLN A 82 6.16 20.50 9.41
CA GLN A 82 4.82 20.79 8.89
C GLN A 82 4.02 19.50 8.57
N ARG A 83 4.69 18.35 8.46
CA ARG A 83 4.06 17.07 8.08
C ARG A 83 2.92 16.68 8.99
N GLN A 84 3.05 16.89 10.29
CA GLN A 84 2.00 16.54 11.25
C GLN A 84 0.75 17.38 11.04
N MET A 85 0.88 18.68 10.78
CA MET A 85 -0.22 19.58 10.47
C MET A 85 -0.92 19.15 9.15
N VAL A 86 -0.15 18.96 8.09
CA VAL A 86 -0.69 18.51 6.79
C VAL A 86 -1.39 17.16 6.93
N PHE A 87 -0.79 16.22 7.65
CA PHE A 87 -1.39 14.91 7.94
C PHE A 87 -2.73 15.05 8.68
N ALA A 88 -2.79 15.88 9.71
CA ALA A 88 -4.01 16.12 10.48
C ALA A 88 -5.12 16.71 9.61
N LEU A 89 -4.80 17.73 8.79
CA LEU A 89 -5.74 18.35 7.87
C LEU A 89 -6.30 17.34 6.85
N ILE A 90 -5.45 16.58 6.18
CA ILE A 90 -5.89 15.58 5.21
C ILE A 90 -6.72 14.47 5.87
N ASN A 91 -6.41 14.07 7.10
CA ASN A 91 -7.20 13.05 7.80
C ASN A 91 -8.61 13.52 8.15
N THR A 92 -8.89 14.82 8.30
CA THR A 92 -10.26 15.31 8.50
C THR A 92 -11.18 14.97 7.34
N ILE A 93 -10.64 14.85 6.14
CA ILE A 93 -11.38 14.43 4.92
C ILE A 93 -11.90 13.01 5.10
N PHE A 94 -11.02 12.12 5.54
CA PHE A 94 -11.33 10.68 5.67
C PHE A 94 -12.16 10.35 6.91
N ALA A 95 -12.32 11.31 7.83
CA ALA A 95 -13.18 11.20 9.00
C ALA A 95 -14.65 11.48 8.66
N GLN A 96 -14.96 11.98 7.48
CA GLN A 96 -16.33 12.27 7.06
C GLN A 96 -17.15 10.99 6.87
N GLU A 97 -18.43 11.07 7.19
CA GLU A 97 -19.34 9.92 7.14
C GLU A 97 -19.89 9.66 5.73
N SER A 98 -20.16 10.70 4.96
CA SER A 98 -20.72 10.61 3.60
C SER A 98 -19.69 10.99 2.54
N ALA A 99 -19.92 10.53 1.31
CA ALA A 99 -19.08 10.88 0.17
C ALA A 99 -19.12 12.39 -0.11
N GLU A 100 -20.32 12.99 -0.06
CA GLU A 100 -20.53 14.40 -0.31
C GLU A 100 -19.77 15.28 0.72
N ALA A 101 -19.85 14.93 1.99
CA ALA A 101 -19.13 15.64 3.06
C ALA A 101 -17.60 15.48 2.89
N ALA A 102 -17.13 14.30 2.44
CA ALA A 102 -15.73 14.08 2.18
C ALA A 102 -15.23 14.92 0.98
N HIS A 103 -16.00 15.03 -0.09
CA HIS A 103 -15.69 15.89 -1.22
C HIS A 103 -15.68 17.38 -0.84
N GLN A 104 -16.64 17.84 -0.07
CA GLN A 104 -16.67 19.21 0.45
C GLN A 104 -15.43 19.49 1.33
N GLN A 105 -15.15 18.61 2.29
CA GLN A 105 -13.98 18.73 3.16
C GLN A 105 -12.67 18.68 2.38
N TRP A 106 -12.60 17.88 1.31
CA TRP A 106 -11.43 17.82 0.43
C TRP A 106 -11.12 19.19 -0.17
N ARG A 107 -12.12 19.86 -0.72
CA ARG A 107 -11.97 21.18 -1.33
C ARG A 107 -11.56 22.23 -0.30
N VAL A 108 -12.22 22.24 0.87
CA VAL A 108 -11.85 23.14 1.98
C VAL A 108 -10.40 22.97 2.41
N VAL A 109 -9.95 21.73 2.62
CA VAL A 109 -8.56 21.43 3.00
C VAL A 109 -7.59 21.80 1.89
N THR A 110 -7.93 21.52 0.64
CA THR A 110 -7.10 21.87 -0.53
C THR A 110 -6.90 23.39 -0.63
N ASP A 111 -7.97 24.17 -0.43
CA ASP A 111 -7.89 25.64 -0.46
C ASP A 111 -7.07 26.20 0.71
N GLN A 112 -7.20 25.63 1.90
CA GLN A 112 -6.38 26.01 3.07
C GLN A 112 -4.89 25.73 2.84
N LEU A 113 -4.57 24.68 2.09
CA LEU A 113 -3.18 24.31 1.79
C LEU A 113 -2.61 25.08 0.59
N ARG A 114 -3.44 25.67 -0.25
CA ARG A 114 -3.06 26.26 -1.54
C ARG A 114 -2.03 27.37 -1.39
N GLU A 115 -2.18 28.23 -0.41
CA GLU A 115 -1.27 29.38 -0.19
C GLU A 115 0.13 28.91 0.20
N LYS A 116 0.23 27.96 1.14
CA LYS A 116 1.52 27.49 1.68
C LYS A 116 2.14 26.33 0.89
N PHE A 117 1.31 25.51 0.24
CA PHE A 117 1.71 24.30 -0.47
C PHE A 117 1.04 24.19 -1.84
N PRO A 118 1.32 25.09 -2.79
CA PRO A 118 0.61 25.14 -4.08
C PRO A 118 0.76 23.84 -4.89
N ARG A 119 1.93 23.18 -4.83
CA ARG A 119 2.15 21.86 -5.49
C ARG A 119 1.33 20.74 -4.85
N LEU A 120 1.18 20.75 -3.54
CA LEU A 120 0.33 19.79 -2.83
C LEU A 120 -1.13 20.02 -3.19
N ALA A 121 -1.60 21.26 -3.20
CA ALA A 121 -2.95 21.60 -3.58
C ALA A 121 -3.27 21.14 -5.02
N ALA A 122 -2.38 21.39 -5.98
CA ALA A 122 -2.55 20.92 -7.35
C ALA A 122 -2.63 19.39 -7.45
N MET A 123 -1.80 18.66 -6.66
CA MET A 123 -1.89 17.20 -6.59
C MET A 123 -3.21 16.74 -5.97
N MET A 124 -3.73 17.45 -4.98
CA MET A 124 -5.02 17.14 -4.35
C MET A 124 -6.18 17.41 -5.32
N ASP A 125 -6.18 18.54 -6.03
CA ASP A 125 -7.19 18.84 -7.04
C ASP A 125 -7.30 17.73 -8.11
N ALA A 126 -6.15 17.20 -8.55
CA ALA A 126 -6.12 16.13 -9.55
C ALA A 126 -6.54 14.75 -9.00
N ALA A 127 -6.44 14.52 -7.69
CA ALA A 127 -6.60 13.19 -7.10
C ALA A 127 -7.94 12.99 -6.36
N GLU A 128 -8.79 14.01 -6.24
CA GLU A 128 -10.03 13.99 -5.45
C GLU A 128 -10.88 12.74 -5.70
N HIS A 129 -11.30 12.55 -6.95
CA HIS A 129 -12.18 11.44 -7.32
C HIS A 129 -11.48 10.07 -7.22
N GLU A 130 -10.19 10.02 -7.51
CA GLU A 130 -9.43 8.76 -7.46
C GLU A 130 -9.19 8.27 -6.03
N VAL A 131 -9.05 9.18 -5.07
CA VAL A 131 -8.77 8.83 -3.67
C VAL A 131 -10.04 8.58 -2.88
N LEU A 132 -11.15 9.23 -3.22
CA LEU A 132 -12.42 9.15 -2.51
C LEU A 132 -13.40 8.10 -3.07
N ALA A 133 -13.07 7.40 -4.15
CA ALA A 133 -13.95 6.42 -4.80
C ALA A 133 -14.48 5.32 -3.86
N PHE A 134 -13.75 4.99 -2.77
CA PHE A 134 -14.23 4.01 -1.78
C PHE A 134 -15.39 4.52 -0.92
N MET A 135 -15.61 5.84 -0.89
CA MET A 135 -16.69 6.45 -0.09
C MET A 135 -18.08 6.12 -0.63
N ASP A 136 -18.20 5.72 -1.89
CA ASP A 136 -19.46 5.28 -2.51
C ASP A 136 -19.91 3.88 -2.06
N PHE A 137 -19.05 3.18 -1.31
CA PHE A 137 -19.33 1.83 -0.83
C PHE A 137 -19.87 1.83 0.61
N PRO A 138 -20.57 0.75 1.04
CA PRO A 138 -21.04 0.59 2.41
C PRO A 138 -19.91 0.72 3.44
N LYS A 139 -20.21 1.30 4.61
CA LYS A 139 -19.22 1.58 5.67
C LYS A 139 -18.39 0.36 6.07
N GLU A 140 -19.00 -0.83 6.13
CA GLU A 140 -18.33 -2.08 6.48
C GLU A 140 -17.23 -2.47 5.49
N HIS A 141 -17.38 -2.09 4.22
CA HIS A 141 -16.40 -2.35 3.18
C HIS A 141 -15.30 -1.30 3.11
N ARG A 142 -15.61 -0.03 3.41
CA ARG A 142 -14.65 1.10 3.30
C ARG A 142 -13.33 0.83 4.00
N VAL A 143 -13.37 0.25 5.21
CA VAL A 143 -12.16 -0.10 6.00
C VAL A 143 -11.27 -1.11 5.30
N LYS A 144 -11.82 -1.91 4.39
CA LYS A 144 -11.10 -3.00 3.71
C LYS A 144 -10.58 -2.61 2.33
N ILE A 145 -11.18 -1.57 1.71
CA ILE A 145 -10.93 -1.19 0.32
C ILE A 145 -10.25 0.18 0.14
N HIS A 146 -9.97 0.92 1.22
CA HIS A 146 -9.33 2.24 1.12
C HIS A 146 -7.82 2.19 0.87
N SER A 147 -7.16 1.03 1.05
CA SER A 147 -5.71 0.91 0.94
C SER A 147 -5.23 -0.46 0.52
N THR A 148 -4.00 -0.51 0.00
CA THR A 148 -3.26 -1.72 -0.37
C THR A 148 -2.45 -2.33 0.79
N ASN A 149 -2.59 -1.87 2.02
CA ASN A 149 -1.81 -2.33 3.18
C ASN A 149 -1.83 -3.86 3.38
N VAL A 150 -2.96 -4.51 3.07
CA VAL A 150 -3.08 -5.98 3.15
C VAL A 150 -2.17 -6.65 2.15
N LEU A 151 -2.10 -6.11 0.93
CA LEU A 151 -1.21 -6.60 -0.12
C LEU A 151 0.26 -6.41 0.26
N GLU A 152 0.62 -5.27 0.86
CA GLU A 152 1.97 -5.01 1.34
C GLU A 152 2.38 -5.97 2.47
N ARG A 153 1.47 -6.27 3.41
CA ARG A 153 1.70 -7.28 4.45
C ARG A 153 1.92 -8.66 3.86
N LEU A 154 1.10 -9.05 2.88
CA LEU A 154 1.27 -10.32 2.17
C LEU A 154 2.60 -10.39 1.43
N LYS A 155 2.98 -9.35 0.70
CA LYS A 155 4.29 -9.25 0.03
C LYS A 155 5.44 -9.35 1.03
N GLY A 156 5.35 -8.67 2.17
CA GLY A 156 6.34 -8.72 3.24
C GLY A 156 6.50 -10.13 3.83
N GLU A 157 5.40 -10.85 4.01
CA GLU A 157 5.42 -12.22 4.53
C GLU A 157 6.01 -13.21 3.50
N ILE A 158 5.65 -13.06 2.22
CA ILE A 158 6.23 -13.85 1.12
C ILE A 158 7.74 -13.60 1.07
N LYS A 159 8.18 -12.34 1.10
CA LYS A 159 9.60 -11.99 1.09
C LYS A 159 10.35 -12.61 2.26
N ARG A 160 9.81 -12.48 3.49
CA ARG A 160 10.43 -13.05 4.69
C ARG A 160 10.62 -14.56 4.59
N ARG A 161 9.69 -15.29 3.95
CA ARG A 161 9.81 -16.73 3.73
C ARG A 161 10.77 -17.06 2.61
N ALA A 162 10.74 -16.27 1.54
CA ALA A 162 11.66 -16.43 0.43
C ALA A 162 13.12 -16.21 0.86
N ASP A 163 13.38 -15.26 1.75
CA ASP A 163 14.72 -14.99 2.30
C ASP A 163 15.31 -16.22 3.06
N VAL A 164 14.46 -17.07 3.63
CA VAL A 164 14.89 -18.31 4.31
C VAL A 164 15.28 -19.41 3.31
N VAL A 165 14.60 -19.44 2.15
CA VAL A 165 14.86 -20.44 1.10
C VAL A 165 16.13 -20.10 0.29
N GLY A 166 16.54 -18.83 0.29
CA GLY A 166 17.70 -18.36 -0.46
C GLY A 166 17.38 -18.15 -1.93
N ILE A 167 18.09 -18.81 -2.84
CA ILE A 167 17.95 -18.63 -4.29
C ILE A 167 16.90 -19.60 -4.85
N PHE A 168 15.89 -19.08 -5.53
CA PHE A 168 14.98 -19.91 -6.32
C PHE A 168 15.67 -20.39 -7.59
N PRO A 169 15.58 -21.68 -7.94
CA PRO A 169 16.30 -22.26 -9.07
C PRO A 169 15.84 -21.72 -10.43
N ASN A 170 14.64 -21.20 -10.54
CA ASN A 170 14.08 -20.56 -11.75
C ASN A 170 12.83 -19.74 -11.41
N ASP A 171 12.40 -18.86 -12.33
CA ASP A 171 11.23 -18.01 -12.19
C ASP A 171 9.92 -18.79 -12.01
N ARG A 172 9.85 -20.04 -12.47
CA ARG A 172 8.68 -20.93 -12.29
C ARG A 172 8.58 -21.52 -10.89
N ALA A 173 9.66 -21.46 -10.12
CA ALA A 173 9.64 -21.91 -8.72
C ALA A 173 9.05 -20.86 -7.77
N ILE A 174 8.98 -19.60 -8.19
CA ILE A 174 8.47 -18.49 -7.39
C ILE A 174 6.94 -18.57 -7.24
N PRO A 175 6.13 -18.68 -8.32
CA PRO A 175 4.75 -19.06 -8.23
C PRO A 175 4.59 -20.48 -8.77
N ARG A 176 4.51 -21.50 -7.92
CA ARG A 176 3.83 -22.72 -8.38
C ARG A 176 2.38 -22.34 -8.62
N GLU A 177 2.04 -22.03 -9.86
CA GLU A 177 0.64 -22.00 -10.25
C GLU A 177 0.06 -23.39 -9.92
N PRO A 178 -1.01 -23.45 -9.12
CA PRO A 178 -1.78 -24.68 -9.11
C PRO A 178 -2.22 -24.91 -10.56
N ASP A 179 -1.89 -26.06 -11.11
CA ASP A 179 -2.24 -26.48 -12.44
C ASP A 179 -3.72 -26.24 -12.72
N CYS A 180 -4.07 -25.08 -13.26
CA CYS A 180 -5.40 -24.74 -13.74
C CYS A 180 -5.60 -25.23 -15.19
N ALA A 181 -4.78 -26.17 -15.66
CA ALA A 181 -4.95 -26.80 -16.97
C ALA A 181 -6.01 -27.91 -16.97
N THR A 182 -6.55 -28.31 -15.83
CA THR A 182 -7.62 -29.30 -15.75
C THR A 182 -8.81 -28.74 -15.00
N GLY A 183 -9.81 -28.27 -15.76
CA GLY A 183 -11.24 -28.21 -15.41
C GLY A 183 -11.58 -27.56 -14.06
N ALA A 184 -12.25 -26.44 -14.15
CA ALA A 184 -13.06 -25.78 -13.10
C ALA A 184 -13.23 -26.60 -11.81
N GLN A 185 -12.29 -26.52 -10.92
CA GLN A 185 -12.55 -26.79 -9.51
C GLN A 185 -12.58 -25.45 -8.77
N PRO A 186 -13.63 -25.18 -7.97
CA PRO A 186 -13.62 -24.05 -7.07
C PRO A 186 -12.40 -24.16 -6.15
N MET A 187 -11.66 -23.08 -5.98
CA MET A 187 -10.56 -23.01 -5.03
C MET A 187 -11.02 -23.63 -3.71
N PRO A 188 -10.29 -24.60 -3.13
CA PRO A 188 -10.70 -25.18 -1.86
C PRO A 188 -10.79 -24.06 -0.83
N ALA A 189 -11.95 -23.98 -0.17
CA ALA A 189 -12.25 -23.07 0.92
C ALA A 189 -11.30 -23.34 2.10
N GLY A 190 -10.08 -22.87 2.06
CA GLY A 190 -9.09 -23.17 3.08
C GLY A 190 -7.75 -22.47 2.86
N ILE A 191 -7.51 -21.89 1.68
CA ILE A 191 -6.26 -21.13 1.45
C ILE A 191 -6.37 -19.76 2.11
N GLY A 192 -7.57 -19.14 2.12
CA GLY A 192 -7.82 -17.88 2.84
C GLY A 192 -7.69 -18.05 4.35
N GLU A 193 -8.20 -19.12 4.92
CA GLU A 193 -8.09 -19.44 6.35
C GLU A 193 -6.64 -19.77 6.75
N ARG A 194 -5.91 -20.52 5.95
CA ARG A 194 -4.50 -20.83 6.23
C ARG A 194 -3.58 -19.63 6.18
N LEU A 195 -3.88 -18.60 5.39
CA LEU A 195 -3.10 -17.36 5.38
C LEU A 195 -3.49 -16.43 6.54
N SER A 196 -4.75 -16.45 7.00
CA SER A 196 -5.17 -15.75 8.21
C SER A 196 -4.60 -16.40 9.47
N ASP A 197 -4.55 -17.73 9.56
CA ASP A 197 -3.96 -18.49 10.66
C ASP A 197 -2.42 -18.34 10.74
N VAL A 198 -1.78 -18.19 9.59
CA VAL A 198 -0.34 -17.91 9.54
C VAL A 198 -0.02 -16.49 10.00
N ALA A 199 -0.87 -15.52 9.70
CA ALA A 199 -0.74 -14.15 10.20
C ALA A 199 -1.03 -14.07 11.71
N ALA A 200 -1.93 -14.91 12.24
CA ALA A 200 -2.26 -14.98 13.66
C ALA A 200 -1.21 -15.75 14.48
N ARG A 201 -0.46 -16.66 13.86
CA ARG A 201 0.60 -17.46 14.49
C ARG A 201 2.01 -16.89 14.37
N ALA A 202 2.19 -15.70 13.82
CA ALA A 202 3.49 -15.04 13.85
C ALA A 202 3.92 -14.85 15.31
N PRO A 203 5.09 -15.36 15.76
CA PRO A 203 5.55 -15.19 17.12
C PRO A 203 5.62 -13.71 17.43
N ARG A 204 4.91 -13.28 18.48
CA ARG A 204 5.05 -11.92 19.00
C ARG A 204 6.52 -11.69 19.28
N LYS A 205 7.11 -10.66 18.68
CA LYS A 205 8.47 -10.23 19.07
C LYS A 205 8.52 -10.18 20.59
N PRO A 206 9.53 -10.79 21.24
CA PRO A 206 9.68 -10.65 22.67
C PRO A 206 9.74 -9.15 22.97
N ALA A 207 8.93 -8.71 23.92
CA ALA A 207 8.89 -7.31 24.34
C ALA A 207 10.31 -6.95 24.79
N VAL A 208 10.94 -6.00 24.11
CA VAL A 208 12.21 -5.43 24.56
C VAL A 208 11.92 -4.81 25.93
N PRO A 209 12.57 -5.27 27.01
CA PRO A 209 12.33 -4.75 28.33
C PRO A 209 12.65 -3.24 28.32
N ARG A 210 11.69 -2.43 28.73
CA ARG A 210 11.93 -0.98 28.88
C ARG A 210 13.02 -0.79 29.93
N PRO A 211 14.06 0.01 29.66
CA PRO A 211 15.08 0.28 30.65
C PRO A 211 14.41 0.87 31.91
N SER A 212 14.70 0.27 33.06
CA SER A 212 14.19 0.72 34.34
C SER A 212 14.64 2.15 34.63
N LYS A 213 13.79 2.94 35.31
CA LYS A 213 14.08 4.33 35.69
C LYS A 213 15.35 4.53 36.51
N ALA A 214 15.96 3.47 37.03
CA ALA A 214 17.19 3.49 37.82
C ALA A 214 18.48 3.71 37.03
N ALA A 215 18.48 3.55 35.69
CA ALA A 215 19.69 3.72 34.89
C ALA A 215 19.98 5.18 34.42
N ARG A 216 19.14 6.15 34.82
CA ARG A 216 19.25 7.57 34.38
C ARG A 216 20.10 8.45 35.29
N ALA A 217 20.74 7.92 36.34
CA ALA A 217 21.43 8.70 37.37
C ALA A 217 22.93 8.51 37.43
N LYS A 218 23.63 8.22 36.37
CA LYS A 218 25.12 8.34 36.34
C LYS A 218 25.59 8.74 34.95
N GLY A 219 25.38 10.00 34.61
CA GLY A 219 26.03 10.64 33.47
C GLY A 219 27.47 10.99 33.80
N ARG A 220 28.44 10.28 33.26
CA ARG A 220 29.77 10.77 33.02
C ARG A 220 29.97 10.88 31.52
N LEU A 221 30.19 12.12 31.06
CA LEU A 221 30.70 12.42 29.72
C LEU A 221 32.07 11.74 29.55
N PRO A 222 32.36 11.07 28.43
CA PRO A 222 33.72 10.74 28.05
C PRO A 222 34.45 11.97 27.54
N PRO A 223 35.80 12.03 27.70
CA PRO A 223 36.61 13.18 27.32
C PRO A 223 36.67 13.36 25.79
N GLN A 224 36.72 14.62 25.38
CA GLN A 224 36.90 15.03 24.00
C GLN A 224 38.30 14.63 23.52
N LEU A 225 38.39 14.02 22.35
CA LEU A 225 39.64 13.79 21.60
C LEU A 225 39.91 15.00 20.71
N PRO A 226 41.20 15.38 20.49
CA PRO A 226 41.57 16.59 19.83
C PRO A 226 41.38 16.53 18.30
N GLU A 227 41.05 17.68 17.74
CA GLU A 227 41.05 17.97 16.30
C GLU A 227 42.35 17.58 15.62
N ALA A 228 42.27 16.79 14.57
CA ALA A 228 43.36 16.65 13.60
C ALA A 228 42.91 17.29 12.28
N ASP A 229 43.47 18.46 12.07
CA ASP A 229 43.63 19.18 10.83
C ASP A 229 44.19 18.26 9.73
N ARG A 230 43.53 18.22 8.57
CA ARG A 230 44.21 18.05 7.27
C ARG A 230 43.20 18.23 6.11
N GLY A 231 43.48 19.33 5.41
CA GLY A 231 42.95 19.63 4.12
C GLY A 231 43.42 18.68 3.02
N CYS A 232 42.74 18.75 1.91
CA CYS A 232 43.14 18.75 0.50
C CYS A 232 41.91 18.36 -0.36
N SER A 233 41.46 19.35 -1.09
CA SER A 233 41.41 19.45 -2.56
C SER A 233 40.77 18.33 -3.37
N GLY A 234 39.66 18.67 -4.05
CA GLY A 234 39.53 18.56 -5.50
C GLY A 234 39.18 17.19 -6.09
N ALA A 235 38.02 17.12 -6.65
CA ALA A 235 37.77 16.72 -8.04
C ALA A 235 36.29 16.43 -8.31
N THR A 236 35.72 17.24 -9.15
CA THR A 236 34.77 17.04 -10.24
C THR A 236 34.57 15.57 -10.66
N TRP A 237 33.32 15.11 -10.65
CA TRP A 237 32.54 14.57 -11.78
C TRP A 237 31.08 14.41 -11.35
#